data_ec603cdc6072f4acf93a27adca498766
#
_entry.id   ec603cdc6072f4acf93a27adca498766
#
_cell.length_a   1.000
_cell.length_b   1.000
_cell.length_c   1.000
_cell.angle_alpha   90.00
_cell.angle_beta   90.00
_cell.angle_gamma   90.00
#
_symmetry.space_group_name_H-M   'P 1'
#
loop_
_entity.id
_entity.type
_entity.pdbx_description
1 polymer ?
#
loop_
_entity_poly.entity_id
_entity_poly.type
_entity_poly.pdbx_seq_one_letter_code
_entity_poly.pdbx_strand_id
1 'polypeptide(L)'
;KTKVIAITHLSNVTGAVLPIKEITQLAHSKGIIVVVDGCQGGPHLKLDMQDLDCDFYAISCHKMYGPTGLGVLYGKKKWLEQLPPYQGGGGMINEVKKDRISYGELPNKYEAGTMATAQVIAFDQSIKFLESIGIENIIKHEKELIEYGQEVLKKNNSVKLIGNPK
;
A
#
# COMPACT_ATOMS: atom_id res chain seq x y z
N LYS A 1 17.64 18.98 -2.50
CA LYS A 1 17.98 18.39 -1.17
C LYS A 1 16.81 17.51 -0.69
N THR A 2 16.33 16.65 -1.56
CA THR A 2 15.22 15.71 -1.30
C THR A 2 15.64 14.73 -0.21
N LYS A 3 14.74 14.45 0.76
CA LYS A 3 14.95 13.48 1.83
C LYS A 3 14.00 12.31 1.76
N VAL A 4 12.81 12.56 1.22
CA VAL A 4 11.74 11.56 1.08
C VAL A 4 11.09 11.72 -0.29
N ILE A 5 10.78 10.60 -0.93
CA ILE A 5 9.89 10.51 -2.09
C ILE A 5 8.61 9.83 -1.63
N ALA A 6 7.46 10.48 -1.83
CA ALA A 6 6.14 9.87 -1.66
C ALA A 6 5.50 9.75 -3.04
N ILE A 7 5.14 8.52 -3.45
CA ILE A 7 4.71 8.24 -4.82
C ILE A 7 3.67 7.11 -4.85
N THR A 8 2.73 7.18 -5.78
CA THR A 8 1.79 6.09 -6.00
C THR A 8 2.42 4.94 -6.79
N HIS A 9 2.03 3.69 -6.52
CA HIS A 9 2.46 2.54 -7.33
C HIS A 9 1.64 2.40 -8.61
N LEU A 10 0.31 2.51 -8.47
CA LEU A 10 -0.65 2.47 -9.56
C LEU A 10 -1.60 3.65 -9.44
N SER A 11 -1.71 4.44 -10.52
CA SER A 11 -2.61 5.59 -10.54
C SER A 11 -4.07 5.16 -10.69
N ASN A 12 -4.93 5.62 -9.79
CA ASN A 12 -6.38 5.45 -9.88
C ASN A 12 -7.04 6.29 -10.98
N VAL A 13 -6.32 7.22 -11.58
CA VAL A 13 -6.83 8.13 -12.62
C VAL A 13 -6.42 7.69 -14.01
N THR A 14 -5.14 7.41 -14.20
CA THR A 14 -4.57 7.11 -15.53
C THR A 14 -4.29 5.63 -15.75
N GLY A 15 -4.34 4.80 -14.69
CA GLY A 15 -3.93 3.39 -14.74
C GLY A 15 -2.42 3.19 -14.91
N ALA A 16 -1.62 4.26 -14.82
CA ALA A 16 -0.16 4.14 -14.96
C ALA A 16 0.44 3.39 -13.78
N VAL A 17 1.22 2.35 -14.06
CA VAL A 17 2.03 1.61 -13.09
C VAL A 17 3.43 2.20 -13.09
N LEU A 18 3.91 2.61 -11.92
CA LEU A 18 5.24 3.19 -11.77
C LEU A 18 6.27 2.13 -11.41
N PRO A 19 7.51 2.23 -11.94
CA PRO A 19 8.58 1.28 -11.68
C PRO A 19 9.19 1.52 -10.28
N ILE A 20 8.47 1.08 -9.24
CA ILE A 20 8.84 1.38 -7.84
C ILE A 20 10.21 0.82 -7.47
N LYS A 21 10.56 -0.36 -7.96
CA LYS A 21 11.86 -0.98 -7.68
C LYS A 21 13.02 -0.10 -8.17
N GLU A 22 12.97 0.35 -9.41
CA GLU A 22 14.00 1.20 -10.02
C GLU A 22 14.04 2.58 -9.35
N ILE A 23 12.88 3.15 -9.04
CA ILE A 23 12.79 4.42 -8.30
C ILE A 23 13.41 4.26 -6.92
N THR A 24 13.13 3.16 -6.22
CA THR A 24 13.68 2.86 -4.90
C THR A 24 15.21 2.73 -4.95
N GLN A 25 15.75 1.98 -5.91
CA GLN A 25 17.18 1.81 -6.08
C GLN A 25 17.89 3.16 -6.31
N LEU A 26 17.32 4.00 -7.19
CA LEU A 26 17.85 5.34 -7.45
C LEU A 26 17.77 6.25 -6.21
N ALA A 27 16.65 6.21 -5.48
CA ALA A 27 16.46 6.98 -4.25
C ALA A 27 17.45 6.56 -3.17
N HIS A 28 17.59 5.26 -2.93
CA HIS A 28 18.51 4.71 -1.94
C HIS A 28 19.98 5.02 -2.26
N SER A 29 20.38 5.05 -3.53
CA SER A 29 21.74 5.46 -3.93
C SER A 29 22.08 6.91 -3.54
N LYS A 30 21.06 7.71 -3.20
CA LYS A 30 21.16 9.11 -2.76
C LYS A 30 20.76 9.32 -1.30
N GLY A 31 20.54 8.25 -0.55
CA GLY A 31 20.10 8.32 0.85
C GLY A 31 18.68 8.89 1.04
N ILE A 32 17.80 8.65 0.07
CA ILE A 32 16.42 9.17 0.06
C ILE A 32 15.47 8.02 0.45
N ILE A 33 14.55 8.29 1.38
CA ILE A 33 13.51 7.37 1.83
C ILE A 33 12.37 7.31 0.80
N VAL A 34 11.82 6.13 0.56
CA VAL A 34 10.72 5.92 -0.39
C VAL A 34 9.46 5.44 0.34
N VAL A 35 8.39 6.23 0.19
CA VAL A 35 7.05 5.95 0.71
C VAL A 35 6.12 5.72 -0.47
N VAL A 36 5.49 4.57 -0.52
CA VAL A 36 4.62 4.17 -1.64
C VAL A 36 3.16 4.13 -1.22
N ASP A 37 2.32 4.86 -1.93
CA ASP A 37 0.88 4.64 -1.90
C ASP A 37 0.54 3.44 -2.80
N GLY A 38 0.27 2.32 -2.17
CA GLY A 38 -0.08 1.05 -2.79
C GLY A 38 -1.57 0.76 -2.80
N CYS A 39 -2.43 1.74 -2.53
CA CYS A 39 -3.87 1.51 -2.41
C CYS A 39 -4.50 0.89 -3.65
N GLN A 40 -4.01 1.23 -4.84
CA GLN A 40 -4.41 0.58 -6.08
C GLN A 40 -3.49 -0.61 -6.43
N GLY A 41 -2.24 -0.60 -5.98
CA GLY A 41 -1.32 -1.71 -6.21
C GLY A 41 -1.76 -3.00 -5.52
N GLY A 42 -2.31 -2.91 -4.30
CA GLY A 42 -2.72 -4.06 -3.51
C GLY A 42 -3.62 -5.06 -4.24
N PRO A 43 -4.75 -4.64 -4.81
CA PRO A 43 -5.68 -5.56 -5.48
C PRO A 43 -5.27 -5.96 -6.91
N HIS A 44 -4.40 -5.19 -7.58
CA HIS A 44 -4.17 -5.30 -9.02
C HIS A 44 -2.76 -5.74 -9.42
N LEU A 45 -1.81 -5.79 -8.47
CA LEU A 45 -0.42 -6.11 -8.76
C LEU A 45 0.08 -7.24 -7.87
N LYS A 46 1.01 -8.04 -8.39
CA LYS A 46 1.78 -8.97 -7.56
C LYS A 46 2.80 -8.19 -6.75
N LEU A 47 2.60 -8.13 -5.46
CA LEU A 47 3.44 -7.36 -4.54
C LEU A 47 4.44 -8.27 -3.84
N ASP A 48 5.71 -7.86 -3.85
CA ASP A 48 6.76 -8.41 -3.01
C ASP A 48 7.54 -7.25 -2.40
N MET A 49 7.38 -7.04 -1.09
CA MET A 49 8.01 -5.93 -0.38
C MET A 49 9.53 -6.04 -0.33
N GLN A 50 10.07 -7.25 -0.39
CA GLN A 50 11.52 -7.46 -0.41
C GLN A 50 12.09 -7.14 -1.79
N ASP A 51 11.38 -7.48 -2.85
CA ASP A 51 11.79 -7.16 -4.22
C ASP A 51 11.66 -5.66 -4.53
N LEU A 52 10.56 -5.02 -4.10
CA LEU A 52 10.35 -3.58 -4.25
C LEU A 52 11.34 -2.76 -3.43
N ASP A 53 11.78 -3.28 -2.30
CA ASP A 53 12.73 -2.68 -1.36
C ASP A 53 12.38 -1.24 -0.93
N CYS A 54 11.13 -0.80 -1.06
CA CYS A 54 10.68 0.50 -0.57
C CYS A 54 10.68 0.55 0.97
N ASP A 55 10.78 1.74 1.53
CA ASP A 55 10.88 1.90 2.98
C ASP A 55 9.52 1.80 3.68
N PHE A 56 8.47 2.30 3.01
CA PHE A 56 7.07 2.22 3.46
C PHE A 56 6.13 1.93 2.29
N TYR A 57 5.09 1.13 2.55
CA TYR A 57 4.06 0.81 1.57
C TYR A 57 2.70 0.77 2.25
N ALA A 58 1.76 1.61 1.81
CA ALA A 58 0.42 1.70 2.39
C ALA A 58 -0.63 1.01 1.51
N ILE A 59 -1.53 0.26 2.13
CA ILE A 59 -2.62 -0.45 1.47
C ILE A 59 -3.95 -0.09 2.13
N SER A 60 -4.99 0.05 1.31
CA SER A 60 -6.37 0.27 1.76
C SER A 60 -7.17 -1.02 1.61
N CYS A 61 -7.63 -1.58 2.73
CA CYS A 61 -8.24 -2.92 2.73
C CYS A 61 -9.55 -2.99 1.95
N HIS A 62 -10.36 -1.92 1.94
CA HIS A 62 -11.63 -1.91 1.19
C HIS A 62 -11.45 -2.02 -0.33
N LYS A 63 -10.28 -1.68 -0.86
CA LYS A 63 -9.96 -1.89 -2.28
C LYS A 63 -9.56 -3.33 -2.60
N MET A 64 -9.23 -4.10 -1.57
CA MET A 64 -8.90 -5.52 -1.64
C MET A 64 -10.09 -6.41 -1.21
N TYR A 65 -11.31 -6.00 -1.52
CA TYR A 65 -12.57 -6.67 -1.13
C TYR A 65 -12.77 -6.79 0.39
N GLY A 66 -11.97 -6.09 1.17
CA GLY A 66 -12.04 -6.04 2.63
C GLY A 66 -12.99 -4.97 3.15
N PRO A 67 -13.18 -4.90 4.46
CA PRO A 67 -14.04 -3.91 5.09
C PRO A 67 -13.45 -2.50 5.01
N THR A 68 -14.34 -1.50 5.12
CA THR A 68 -13.95 -0.10 5.30
C THR A 68 -13.36 0.15 6.68
N GLY A 69 -12.61 1.25 6.83
CA GLY A 69 -12.05 1.67 8.11
C GLY A 69 -10.77 0.93 8.52
N LEU A 70 -10.22 0.09 7.64
CA LEU A 70 -8.96 -0.63 7.85
C LEU A 70 -7.97 -0.31 6.73
N GLY A 71 -6.70 -0.17 7.11
CA GLY A 71 -5.56 -0.08 6.22
C GLY A 71 -4.34 -0.78 6.82
N VAL A 72 -3.38 -1.10 5.99
CA VAL A 72 -2.12 -1.72 6.40
C VAL A 72 -0.97 -0.83 5.95
N LEU A 73 -0.03 -0.59 6.85
CA LEU A 73 1.24 0.05 6.54
C LEU A 73 2.37 -0.98 6.74
N TYR A 74 3.01 -1.34 5.63
CA TYR A 74 4.33 -1.97 5.69
C TYR A 74 5.39 -0.89 5.95
N GLY A 75 6.35 -1.17 6.81
CA GLY A 75 7.52 -0.33 7.03
C GLY A 75 8.75 -1.17 7.35
N LYS A 76 9.91 -0.78 6.80
CA LYS A 76 11.17 -1.41 7.17
C LYS A 76 11.42 -1.23 8.67
N LYS A 77 11.74 -2.32 9.35
CA LYS A 77 11.96 -2.35 10.80
C LYS A 77 12.88 -1.23 11.30
N LYS A 78 14.00 -0.99 10.60
CA LYS A 78 14.96 0.06 10.93
C LYS A 78 14.33 1.46 11.06
N TRP A 79 13.32 1.76 10.25
CA TRP A 79 12.60 3.04 10.32
C TRP A 79 11.54 3.04 11.39
N LEU A 80 10.79 1.96 11.52
CA LEU A 80 9.76 1.82 12.54
C LEU A 80 10.35 1.88 13.96
N GLU A 81 11.55 1.38 14.18
CA GLU A 81 12.24 1.48 15.46
C GLU A 81 12.63 2.93 15.80
N GLN A 82 13.07 3.70 14.82
CA GLN A 82 13.57 5.08 15.01
C GLN A 82 12.45 6.12 15.11
N LEU A 83 11.38 5.97 14.34
CA LEU A 83 10.30 6.95 14.32
C LEU A 83 9.48 6.90 15.61
N PRO A 84 9.02 8.06 16.13
CA PRO A 84 8.04 8.06 17.21
C PRO A 84 6.69 7.50 16.71
N PRO A 85 5.81 7.03 17.63
CA PRO A 85 4.45 6.69 17.26
C PRO A 85 3.70 7.95 16.79
N TYR A 86 2.79 7.75 15.83
CA TYR A 86 1.96 8.84 15.28
C TYR A 86 0.96 9.38 16.29
N GLN A 87 0.39 8.51 17.12
CA GLN A 87 -0.57 8.87 18.17
C GLN A 87 -0.38 7.97 19.40
N GLY A 88 -0.84 8.43 20.55
CA GLY A 88 -0.84 7.66 21.79
C GLY A 88 -2.21 7.05 22.08
N GLY A 89 -2.23 5.93 22.80
CA GLY A 89 -3.46 5.26 23.23
C GLY A 89 -3.18 4.01 24.05
N GLY A 90 -4.23 3.30 24.42
CA GLY A 90 -4.11 2.02 25.14
C GLY A 90 -3.40 0.96 24.30
N GLY A 91 -2.75 0.00 24.98
CA GLY A 91 -2.12 -1.17 24.36
C GLY A 91 -0.75 -0.94 23.73
N MET A 92 -0.35 0.30 23.44
CA MET A 92 0.91 0.63 22.78
C MET A 92 1.98 1.21 23.72
N ILE A 93 1.63 1.49 24.95
CA ILE A 93 2.51 2.10 25.98
C ILE A 93 3.07 0.99 26.88
N ASN A 94 4.38 1.04 27.14
CA ASN A 94 5.05 0.15 28.07
C ASN A 94 5.11 0.78 29.47
N GLU A 95 5.58 2.03 29.58
CA GLU A 95 5.74 2.73 30.88
C GLU A 95 5.47 4.22 30.72
N VAL A 96 4.79 4.82 31.70
CA VAL A 96 4.60 6.27 31.82
C VAL A 96 5.30 6.76 33.06
N LYS A 97 6.27 7.66 32.90
CA LYS A 97 6.94 8.42 33.99
C LYS A 97 6.64 9.89 33.86
N LYS A 98 6.98 10.68 34.89
CA LYS A 98 6.79 12.14 34.91
C LYS A 98 7.48 12.85 33.73
N ASP A 99 8.63 12.34 33.34
CA ASP A 99 9.57 12.95 32.40
C ASP A 99 9.67 12.20 31.06
N ARG A 100 9.11 10.99 30.97
CA ARG A 100 9.21 10.18 29.76
C ARG A 100 8.09 9.16 29.64
N ILE A 101 7.84 8.75 28.39
CA ILE A 101 6.97 7.65 28.04
C ILE A 101 7.82 6.65 27.25
N SER A 102 7.73 5.36 27.57
CA SER A 102 8.24 4.28 26.74
C SER A 102 7.10 3.53 26.08
N TYR A 103 7.34 3.09 24.86
CA TYR A 103 6.35 2.43 24.01
C TYR A 103 6.64 0.94 23.92
N GLY A 104 5.63 0.17 23.58
CA GLY A 104 5.74 -1.26 23.34
C GLY A 104 6.61 -1.57 22.11
N GLU A 105 6.87 -2.85 21.91
CA GLU A 105 7.58 -3.33 20.73
C GLU A 105 6.74 -3.22 19.46
N LEU A 106 7.40 -3.36 18.30
CA LEU A 106 6.72 -3.44 17.01
C LEU A 106 5.92 -4.75 16.92
N PRO A 107 4.71 -4.73 16.33
CA PRO A 107 4.03 -3.59 15.70
C PRO A 107 3.24 -2.71 16.66
N ASN A 108 3.03 -3.13 17.91
CA ASN A 108 2.11 -2.51 18.89
C ASN A 108 2.40 -1.02 19.13
N LYS A 109 3.66 -0.60 19.01
CA LYS A 109 4.08 0.81 19.10
C LYS A 109 3.26 1.76 18.20
N TYR A 110 2.72 1.25 17.10
CA TYR A 110 1.95 2.04 16.11
C TYR A 110 0.45 1.75 16.14
N GLU A 111 -0.01 0.88 17.02
CA GLU A 111 -1.40 0.43 17.10
C GLU A 111 -2.04 0.96 18.40
N ALA A 112 -2.38 2.26 18.38
CA ALA A 112 -2.92 2.95 19.54
C ALA A 112 -4.42 2.69 19.73
N GLY A 113 -4.80 2.17 20.90
CA GLY A 113 -6.18 1.90 21.30
C GLY A 113 -6.66 0.50 20.90
N THR A 114 -7.94 0.24 21.10
CA THR A 114 -8.55 -1.03 20.71
C THR A 114 -8.57 -1.16 19.20
N MET A 115 -7.93 -2.20 18.69
CA MET A 115 -7.90 -2.49 17.26
C MET A 115 -9.30 -2.76 16.70
N ALA A 116 -9.49 -2.47 15.42
CA ALA A 116 -10.68 -2.81 14.66
C ALA A 116 -10.75 -4.33 14.38
N THR A 117 -10.87 -5.16 15.44
CA THR A 117 -10.71 -6.62 15.39
C THR A 117 -11.64 -7.29 14.40
N ALA A 118 -12.92 -6.86 14.34
CA ALA A 118 -13.88 -7.40 13.38
C ALA A 118 -13.43 -7.17 11.92
N GLN A 119 -12.91 -5.98 11.64
CA GLN A 119 -12.42 -5.63 10.30
C GLN A 119 -11.13 -6.40 9.95
N VAL A 120 -10.24 -6.60 10.91
CA VAL A 120 -9.02 -7.40 10.70
C VAL A 120 -9.37 -8.85 10.39
N ILE A 121 -10.29 -9.46 11.14
CA ILE A 121 -10.75 -10.84 10.91
C ILE A 121 -11.45 -10.94 9.53
N ALA A 122 -12.29 -9.97 9.18
CA ALA A 122 -12.95 -9.94 7.88
C ALA A 122 -11.94 -9.77 6.73
N PHE A 123 -10.87 -9.00 6.93
CA PHE A 123 -9.85 -8.82 5.90
C PHE A 123 -9.05 -10.09 5.63
N ASP A 124 -8.81 -10.96 6.63
CA ASP A 124 -8.23 -12.27 6.42
C ASP A 124 -9.04 -13.11 5.40
N GLN A 125 -10.37 -13.06 5.47
CA GLN A 125 -11.22 -13.74 4.50
C GLN A 125 -11.13 -13.14 3.10
N SER A 126 -10.94 -11.83 2.99
CA SER A 126 -10.72 -11.16 1.69
C SER A 126 -9.40 -11.57 1.06
N ILE A 127 -8.34 -11.70 1.86
CA ILE A 127 -7.04 -12.21 1.39
C ILE A 127 -7.18 -13.64 0.88
N LYS A 128 -7.80 -14.53 1.65
CA LYS A 128 -8.06 -15.92 1.24
C LYS A 128 -8.88 -16.01 -0.05
N PHE A 129 -9.85 -15.12 -0.21
CA PHE A 129 -10.63 -15.03 -1.45
C PHE A 129 -9.74 -14.66 -2.65
N LEU A 130 -8.90 -13.62 -2.52
CA LEU A 130 -7.96 -13.23 -3.57
C LEU A 130 -6.96 -14.35 -3.90
N GLU A 131 -6.43 -15.01 -2.87
CA GLU A 131 -5.52 -16.15 -3.03
C GLU A 131 -6.20 -17.33 -3.75
N SER A 132 -7.48 -17.58 -3.48
CA SER A 132 -8.25 -18.65 -4.13
C SER A 132 -8.46 -18.43 -5.63
N ILE A 133 -8.53 -17.17 -6.06
CA ILE A 133 -8.60 -16.79 -7.49
C ILE A 133 -7.19 -16.81 -8.10
N GLY A 134 -6.20 -16.34 -7.35
CA GLY A 134 -4.84 -16.14 -7.79
C GLY A 134 -4.63 -14.78 -8.46
N ILE A 135 -3.65 -14.01 -7.98
CA ILE A 135 -3.39 -12.65 -8.46
C ILE A 135 -3.06 -12.60 -9.96
N GLU A 136 -2.39 -13.60 -10.49
CA GLU A 136 -2.06 -13.70 -11.91
C GLU A 136 -3.32 -13.83 -12.78
N ASN A 137 -4.35 -14.54 -12.31
CA ASN A 137 -5.64 -14.67 -13.00
C ASN A 137 -6.39 -13.33 -12.98
N ILE A 138 -6.34 -12.61 -11.87
CA ILE A 138 -6.94 -11.27 -11.74
C ILE A 138 -6.29 -10.32 -12.74
N ILE A 139 -4.96 -10.22 -12.73
CA ILE A 139 -4.19 -9.37 -13.64
C ILE A 139 -4.52 -9.68 -15.10
N LYS A 140 -4.56 -10.96 -15.46
CA LYS A 140 -4.90 -11.39 -16.83
C LYS A 140 -6.30 -10.94 -17.23
N HIS A 141 -7.29 -11.18 -16.37
CA HIS A 141 -8.68 -10.81 -16.65
C HIS A 141 -8.87 -9.30 -16.78
N GLU A 142 -8.28 -8.53 -15.87
CA GLU A 142 -8.34 -7.07 -15.91
C GLU A 142 -7.67 -6.50 -17.16
N LYS A 143 -6.56 -7.08 -17.60
CA LYS A 143 -5.89 -6.71 -18.84
C LYS A 143 -6.80 -6.93 -20.06
N GLU A 144 -7.45 -8.08 -20.15
CA GLU A 144 -8.40 -8.38 -21.22
C GLU A 144 -9.56 -7.36 -21.25
N LEU A 145 -10.10 -6.99 -20.07
CA LEU A 145 -11.15 -6.00 -19.96
C LEU A 145 -10.69 -4.59 -20.37
N ILE A 146 -9.49 -4.19 -19.97
CA ILE A 146 -8.92 -2.88 -20.32
C ILE A 146 -8.69 -2.79 -21.83
N GLU A 147 -8.10 -3.82 -22.44
CA GLU A 147 -7.86 -3.88 -23.88
C GLU A 147 -9.18 -3.78 -24.67
N TYR A 148 -10.18 -4.58 -24.29
CA TYR A 148 -11.51 -4.53 -24.87
C TYR A 148 -12.17 -3.15 -24.72
N GLY A 149 -12.16 -2.60 -23.50
CA GLY A 149 -12.74 -1.27 -23.22
C GLY A 149 -12.07 -0.17 -24.04
N GLN A 150 -10.75 -0.16 -24.15
CA GLN A 150 -10.02 0.80 -24.97
C GLN A 150 -10.35 0.67 -26.47
N GLU A 151 -10.47 -0.55 -26.99
CA GLU A 151 -10.86 -0.76 -28.41
C GLU A 151 -12.25 -0.22 -28.71
N VAL A 152 -13.21 -0.46 -27.81
CA VAL A 152 -14.57 0.05 -27.98
C VAL A 152 -14.59 1.58 -27.91
N LEU A 153 -13.91 2.17 -26.93
CA LEU A 153 -13.86 3.64 -26.77
C LEU A 153 -13.15 4.35 -27.93
N LYS A 154 -12.09 3.75 -28.48
CA LYS A 154 -11.38 4.31 -29.65
C LYS A 154 -12.25 4.40 -30.93
N LYS A 155 -13.31 3.60 -31.02
CA LYS A 155 -14.27 3.66 -32.14
C LYS A 155 -15.24 4.85 -32.03
N ASN A 156 -15.31 5.50 -30.88
CA ASN A 156 -16.19 6.65 -30.65
C ASN A 156 -15.43 7.95 -30.83
N ASN A 157 -15.68 8.69 -31.90
CA ASN A 157 -15.01 9.94 -32.23
C ASN A 157 -15.26 11.08 -31.23
N SER A 158 -16.27 10.94 -30.36
CA SER A 158 -16.58 11.93 -29.31
C SER A 158 -15.79 11.69 -28.02
N VAL A 159 -14.99 10.62 -27.96
CA VAL A 159 -14.20 10.24 -26.77
C VAL A 159 -12.71 10.40 -27.05
N LYS A 160 -12.03 11.10 -26.16
CA LYS A 160 -10.56 11.17 -26.13
C LYS A 160 -10.03 10.40 -24.94
N LEU A 161 -9.30 9.32 -25.18
CA LEU A 161 -8.61 8.59 -24.11
C LEU A 161 -7.44 9.42 -23.60
N ILE A 162 -7.31 9.48 -22.26
CA ILE A 162 -6.19 10.11 -21.57
C ILE A 162 -5.43 9.02 -20.79
N GLY A 163 -4.12 8.99 -20.98
CA GLY A 163 -3.28 7.91 -20.47
C GLY A 163 -3.13 6.77 -21.49
N ASN A 164 -2.21 5.88 -21.21
CA ASN A 164 -1.98 4.66 -21.99
C ASN A 164 -1.55 3.54 -21.03
N PRO A 165 -2.47 3.04 -20.20
CA PRO A 165 -2.18 1.91 -19.33
C PRO A 165 -1.81 0.70 -20.19
N LYS A 166 -0.73 0.02 -19.79
CA LYS A 166 -0.24 -1.18 -20.48
C LYS A 166 -0.53 -2.40 -19.63
#